data_4ed1e44bd464793d30d4d0f413a6e887
#
_entry.id   4ed1e44bd464793d30d4d0f413a6e887
#
_cell.length_a   1.000
_cell.length_b   1.000
_cell.length_c   1.000
_cell.angle_alpha   90.00
_cell.angle_beta   90.00
_cell.angle_gamma   90.00
#
_symmetry.space_group_name_H-M   'P 1'
#
loop_
_entity.id
_entity.type
_entity.pdbx_description
1 polymer ?
#
loop_
_entity_poly.entity_id
_entity_poly.type
_entity_poly.pdbx_seq_one_letter_code
_entity_poly.pdbx_strand_id
1 'polypeptide(L)'
;MHAPLVVLGGGPGGYAAAFMAADLGMEVTLVEKDTRLGGTCLLRGCIPSKALLHVGRVVAEAREMQDWGVHFPAPKIDIDAVRSRKEKVIGALTGGLAQLAKRRNVEVVQGQAIFTASNTIEVVQKDAGSQTFTFDHCILASGSRPARIPAFDIGSPRVMDSTAALQLEDVPDSLLVIGGGYIGLEMGTVYAELGSQVSVVELTDGLLPGADRDLVKPLHKRVKGLFEAIRLNTKVVGLKDVGNGVEVSFEGPDGETT
;
A
#
# COMPACT_ATOMS: atom_id res chain seq x y z
N MET A 1 26.37 -11.94 18.99
CA MET A 1 26.21 -13.13 18.10
C MET A 1 26.87 -12.82 16.77
N HIS A 2 27.34 -13.81 16.03
CA HIS A 2 27.89 -13.62 14.68
C HIS A 2 26.94 -14.27 13.66
N ALA A 3 26.69 -13.57 12.56
CA ALA A 3 25.85 -14.02 11.46
C ALA A 3 26.62 -13.82 10.14
N PRO A 4 26.97 -14.86 9.36
CA PRO A 4 27.68 -14.70 8.10
C PRO A 4 26.98 -13.74 7.13
N LEU A 5 25.67 -13.84 7.03
CA LEU A 5 24.83 -12.93 6.25
C LEU A 5 23.67 -12.41 7.09
N VAL A 6 23.58 -11.08 7.21
CA VAL A 6 22.42 -10.40 7.76
C VAL A 6 21.61 -9.77 6.63
N VAL A 7 20.27 -9.96 6.65
CA VAL A 7 19.33 -9.28 5.77
C VAL A 7 18.43 -8.38 6.59
N LEU A 8 18.42 -7.08 6.31
CA LEU A 8 17.63 -6.09 7.05
C LEU A 8 16.35 -5.76 6.29
N GLY A 9 15.22 -6.22 6.83
CA GLY A 9 13.88 -6.05 6.31
C GLY A 9 13.32 -7.32 5.69
N GLY A 10 12.14 -7.74 6.16
CA GLY A 10 11.43 -8.95 5.75
C GLY A 10 10.39 -8.72 4.63
N GLY A 11 10.52 -7.63 3.85
CA GLY A 11 9.73 -7.37 2.66
C GLY A 11 10.19 -8.20 1.44
N PRO A 12 9.58 -7.99 0.24
CA PRO A 12 9.87 -8.78 -0.96
C PRO A 12 11.35 -8.82 -1.33
N GLY A 13 12.08 -7.73 -1.20
CA GLY A 13 13.53 -7.70 -1.43
C GLY A 13 14.30 -8.52 -0.41
N GLY A 14 13.92 -8.43 0.87
CA GLY A 14 14.62 -9.09 1.95
C GLY A 14 14.36 -10.59 2.03
N TYR A 15 13.10 -11.01 2.10
CA TYR A 15 12.84 -12.46 2.19
C TYR A 15 13.29 -13.21 0.92
N ALA A 16 13.19 -12.58 -0.28
CA ALA A 16 13.68 -13.20 -1.50
C ALA A 16 15.20 -13.38 -1.47
N ALA A 17 15.93 -12.35 -1.03
CA ALA A 17 17.39 -12.43 -0.87
C ALA A 17 17.80 -13.45 0.19
N ALA A 18 17.13 -13.44 1.35
CA ALA A 18 17.40 -14.37 2.43
C ALA A 18 17.17 -15.84 2.01
N PHE A 19 16.06 -16.10 1.31
CA PHE A 19 15.75 -17.46 0.85
C PHE A 19 16.72 -17.93 -0.24
N MET A 20 17.08 -17.06 -1.17
CA MET A 20 18.08 -17.39 -2.20
C MET A 20 19.45 -17.68 -1.59
N ALA A 21 19.91 -16.85 -0.64
CA ALA A 21 21.17 -17.07 0.04
C ALA A 21 21.18 -18.40 0.83
N ALA A 22 20.09 -18.72 1.52
CA ALA A 22 19.93 -19.99 2.22
C ALA A 22 19.92 -21.18 1.25
N ASP A 23 19.23 -21.09 0.11
CA ASP A 23 19.22 -22.11 -0.94
C ASP A 23 20.63 -22.33 -1.57
N LEU A 24 21.49 -21.30 -1.51
CA LEU A 24 22.91 -21.37 -1.91
C LEU A 24 23.83 -21.86 -0.78
N GLY A 25 23.29 -22.25 0.37
CA GLY A 25 24.03 -22.83 1.48
C GLY A 25 24.60 -21.85 2.50
N MET A 26 24.20 -20.57 2.46
CA MET A 26 24.62 -19.59 3.48
C MET A 26 23.76 -19.69 4.75
N GLU A 27 24.36 -19.43 5.90
CA GLU A 27 23.64 -19.15 7.12
C GLU A 27 23.14 -17.71 7.10
N VAL A 28 21.82 -17.52 7.30
CA VAL A 28 21.16 -16.22 7.12
C VAL A 28 20.36 -15.83 8.36
N THR A 29 20.62 -14.63 8.87
CA THR A 29 19.78 -13.96 9.87
C THR A 29 18.99 -12.84 9.19
N LEU A 30 17.65 -12.94 9.20
CA LEU A 30 16.72 -11.95 8.66
C LEU A 30 16.11 -11.14 9.80
N VAL A 31 16.39 -9.84 9.84
CA VAL A 31 15.85 -8.92 10.84
C VAL A 31 14.63 -8.19 10.30
N GLU A 32 13.50 -8.30 10.98
CA GLU A 32 12.25 -7.63 10.61
C GLU A 32 11.61 -6.94 11.82
N LYS A 33 11.22 -5.68 11.67
CA LYS A 33 10.56 -4.91 12.74
C LYS A 33 9.10 -5.26 12.95
N ASP A 34 8.40 -5.64 11.88
CA ASP A 34 7.01 -6.07 11.94
C ASP A 34 6.91 -7.48 12.54
N THR A 35 5.77 -7.83 13.10
CA THR A 35 5.53 -9.17 13.71
C THR A 35 5.42 -10.28 12.67
N ARG A 36 5.31 -9.94 11.39
CA ARG A 36 5.14 -10.86 10.27
C ARG A 36 6.06 -10.46 9.12
N LEU A 37 6.60 -11.45 8.41
CA LEU A 37 7.28 -11.22 7.14
C LEU A 37 6.28 -10.76 6.07
N GLY A 38 6.77 -10.00 5.10
CA GLY A 38 5.97 -9.54 3.96
C GLY A 38 6.19 -8.07 3.62
N GLY A 39 6.60 -7.26 4.60
CA GLY A 39 6.88 -5.84 4.43
C GLY A 39 5.68 -5.03 3.89
N THR A 40 5.94 -3.85 3.38
CA THR A 40 4.90 -2.96 2.85
C THR A 40 4.04 -3.62 1.77
N CYS A 41 4.65 -4.31 0.81
CA CYS A 41 3.92 -4.91 -0.30
C CYS A 41 2.84 -5.91 0.16
N LEU A 42 3.20 -6.84 1.03
CA LEU A 42 2.28 -7.92 1.43
C LEU A 42 1.31 -7.49 2.53
N LEU A 43 1.78 -6.66 3.47
CA LEU A 43 0.99 -6.30 4.65
C LEU A 43 0.07 -5.08 4.42
N ARG A 44 0.51 -4.09 3.63
CA ARG A 44 -0.14 -2.77 3.52
C ARG A 44 0.08 -2.09 2.16
N GLY A 45 0.18 -2.87 1.09
CA GLY A 45 0.41 -2.38 -0.27
C GLY A 45 -0.21 -3.29 -1.33
N CYS A 46 0.64 -3.97 -2.09
CA CYS A 46 0.25 -4.71 -3.30
C CYS A 46 -0.81 -5.79 -3.06
N ILE A 47 -0.64 -6.59 -2.02
CA ILE A 47 -1.56 -7.73 -1.78
C ILE A 47 -2.93 -7.25 -1.31
N PRO A 48 -3.06 -6.40 -0.27
CA PRO A 48 -4.36 -5.87 0.11
C PRO A 48 -5.02 -5.06 -1.02
N SER A 49 -4.26 -4.25 -1.79
CA SER A 49 -4.86 -3.50 -2.90
C SER A 49 -5.42 -4.42 -3.99
N LYS A 50 -4.69 -5.47 -4.40
CA LYS A 50 -5.18 -6.43 -5.40
C LYS A 50 -6.35 -7.27 -4.89
N ALA A 51 -6.38 -7.59 -3.60
CA ALA A 51 -7.53 -8.26 -2.99
C ALA A 51 -8.81 -7.39 -3.06
N LEU A 52 -8.69 -6.09 -2.77
CA LEU A 52 -9.81 -5.14 -2.85
C LEU A 52 -10.19 -4.81 -4.29
N LEU A 53 -9.21 -4.59 -5.19
CA LEU A 53 -9.45 -4.37 -6.61
C LEU A 53 -10.18 -5.54 -7.25
N HIS A 54 -9.90 -6.79 -6.82
CA HIS A 54 -10.64 -7.95 -7.31
C HIS A 54 -12.12 -7.88 -6.93
N VAL A 55 -12.45 -7.44 -5.71
CA VAL A 55 -13.85 -7.24 -5.29
C VAL A 55 -14.51 -6.18 -6.17
N GLY A 56 -13.88 -5.00 -6.32
CA GLY A 56 -14.39 -3.93 -7.18
C GLY A 56 -14.57 -4.39 -8.63
N ARG A 57 -13.62 -5.15 -9.16
CA ARG A 57 -13.70 -5.72 -10.51
C ARG A 57 -14.93 -6.62 -10.71
N VAL A 58 -15.23 -7.51 -9.76
CA VAL A 58 -16.42 -8.38 -9.84
C VAL A 58 -17.71 -7.55 -9.85
N VAL A 59 -17.76 -6.49 -9.04
CA VAL A 59 -18.91 -5.55 -9.02
C VAL A 59 -19.05 -4.85 -10.37
N ALA A 60 -17.94 -4.35 -10.94
CA ALA A 60 -17.92 -3.70 -12.24
C ALA A 60 -18.35 -4.64 -13.37
N GLU A 61 -17.78 -5.86 -13.42
CA GLU A 61 -18.11 -6.87 -14.44
C GLU A 61 -19.60 -7.26 -14.36
N ALA A 62 -20.16 -7.43 -13.16
CA ALA A 62 -21.59 -7.69 -13.01
C ALA A 62 -22.46 -6.54 -13.54
N ARG A 63 -22.03 -5.29 -13.35
CA ARG A 63 -22.71 -4.12 -13.89
C ARG A 63 -22.62 -4.04 -15.41
N GLU A 64 -21.43 -4.29 -15.98
CA GLU A 64 -21.19 -4.29 -17.43
C GLU A 64 -22.02 -5.38 -18.17
N MET A 65 -22.38 -6.46 -17.49
CA MET A 65 -23.18 -7.54 -18.08
C MET A 65 -24.60 -7.12 -18.53
N GLN A 66 -25.14 -6.02 -18.00
CA GLN A 66 -26.44 -5.47 -18.46
C GLN A 66 -26.42 -5.14 -19.96
N ASP A 67 -25.28 -4.67 -20.47
CA ASP A 67 -25.12 -4.34 -21.90
C ASP A 67 -25.18 -5.59 -22.77
N TRP A 68 -25.02 -6.77 -22.16
CA TRP A 68 -25.09 -8.07 -22.81
C TRP A 68 -26.43 -8.79 -22.54
N GLY A 69 -27.38 -8.09 -21.89
CA GLY A 69 -28.70 -8.62 -21.58
C GLY A 69 -28.77 -9.45 -20.29
N VAL A 70 -27.71 -9.46 -19.47
CA VAL A 70 -27.71 -10.14 -18.17
C VAL A 70 -27.82 -9.11 -17.06
N HIS A 71 -28.93 -9.14 -16.33
CA HIS A 71 -29.25 -8.14 -15.31
C HIS A 71 -29.05 -8.71 -13.90
N PHE A 72 -28.15 -8.10 -13.14
CA PHE A 72 -27.98 -8.36 -11.72
C PHE A 72 -28.61 -7.25 -10.88
N PRO A 73 -29.20 -7.54 -9.71
CA PRO A 73 -29.60 -6.51 -8.78
C PRO A 73 -28.34 -5.77 -8.25
N ALA A 74 -28.53 -4.54 -7.78
CA ALA A 74 -27.45 -3.81 -7.11
C ALA A 74 -26.85 -4.64 -5.96
N PRO A 75 -25.54 -4.79 -5.88
CA PRO A 75 -24.93 -5.63 -4.83
C PRO A 75 -25.11 -4.98 -3.46
N LYS A 76 -25.42 -5.81 -2.46
CA LYS A 76 -25.28 -5.41 -1.06
C LYS A 76 -23.88 -5.76 -0.60
N ILE A 77 -23.10 -4.74 -0.28
CA ILE A 77 -21.69 -4.89 0.11
C ILE A 77 -21.60 -4.92 1.63
N ASP A 78 -21.05 -6.00 2.18
CA ASP A 78 -20.68 -6.14 3.58
C ASP A 78 -19.17 -5.82 3.70
N ILE A 79 -18.86 -4.61 4.17
CA ILE A 79 -17.48 -4.11 4.27
C ILE A 79 -16.65 -4.92 5.27
N ASP A 80 -17.27 -5.40 6.35
CA ASP A 80 -16.57 -6.22 7.35
C ASP A 80 -16.16 -7.57 6.76
N ALA A 81 -17.03 -8.17 5.96
CA ALA A 81 -16.70 -9.39 5.23
C ALA A 81 -15.60 -9.18 4.18
N VAL A 82 -15.62 -8.06 3.46
CA VAL A 82 -14.56 -7.67 2.51
C VAL A 82 -13.22 -7.51 3.23
N ARG A 83 -13.19 -6.78 4.34
CA ARG A 83 -11.98 -6.62 5.19
C ARG A 83 -11.47 -7.97 5.68
N SER A 84 -12.35 -8.80 6.22
CA SER A 84 -12.01 -10.14 6.70
C SER A 84 -11.41 -11.01 5.59
N ARG A 85 -11.95 -10.94 4.37
CA ARG A 85 -11.41 -11.64 3.22
C ARG A 85 -10.01 -11.14 2.85
N LYS A 86 -9.78 -9.84 2.82
CA LYS A 86 -8.47 -9.22 2.61
C LYS A 86 -7.45 -9.72 3.64
N GLU A 87 -7.78 -9.67 4.93
CA GLU A 87 -6.90 -10.15 6.00
C GLU A 87 -6.60 -11.66 5.90
N LYS A 88 -7.57 -12.45 5.47
CA LYS A 88 -7.37 -13.89 5.22
C LYS A 88 -6.32 -14.14 4.13
N VAL A 89 -6.34 -13.35 3.04
CA VAL A 89 -5.34 -13.45 1.97
C VAL A 89 -3.95 -13.09 2.51
N ILE A 90 -3.85 -11.96 3.23
CA ILE A 90 -2.59 -11.52 3.86
C ILE A 90 -2.06 -12.61 4.82
N GLY A 91 -2.93 -13.12 5.70
CA GLY A 91 -2.57 -14.14 6.68
C GLY A 91 -2.07 -15.44 6.06
N ALA A 92 -2.70 -15.90 4.98
CA ALA A 92 -2.26 -17.09 4.26
C ALA A 92 -0.87 -16.92 3.65
N LEU A 93 -0.59 -15.78 3.04
CA LEU A 93 0.71 -15.50 2.42
C LEU A 93 1.81 -15.27 3.45
N THR A 94 1.54 -14.54 4.53
CA THR A 94 2.53 -14.35 5.61
C THR A 94 2.86 -15.65 6.31
N GLY A 95 1.86 -16.52 6.54
CA GLY A 95 2.06 -17.87 7.08
C GLY A 95 2.91 -18.73 6.16
N GLY A 96 2.71 -18.62 4.84
CA GLY A 96 3.55 -19.28 3.84
C GLY A 96 5.01 -18.82 3.91
N LEU A 97 5.26 -17.52 4.03
CA LEU A 97 6.62 -16.98 4.18
C LEU A 97 7.31 -17.48 5.45
N ALA A 98 6.61 -17.52 6.58
CA ALA A 98 7.15 -18.05 7.82
C ALA A 98 7.54 -19.53 7.71
N GLN A 99 6.71 -20.34 7.03
CA GLN A 99 7.04 -21.74 6.76
C GLN A 99 8.25 -21.88 5.82
N LEU A 100 8.34 -21.03 4.80
CA LEU A 100 9.48 -21.04 3.87
C LEU A 100 10.79 -20.66 4.56
N ALA A 101 10.77 -19.67 5.46
CA ALA A 101 11.93 -19.29 6.28
C ALA A 101 12.38 -20.47 7.17
N LYS A 102 11.42 -21.10 7.86
CA LYS A 102 11.70 -22.28 8.71
C LYS A 102 12.30 -23.43 7.92
N ARG A 103 11.77 -23.77 6.75
CA ARG A 103 12.27 -24.87 5.90
C ARG A 103 13.69 -24.64 5.39
N ARG A 104 14.11 -23.37 5.26
CA ARG A 104 15.45 -22.97 4.83
C ARG A 104 16.42 -22.68 5.96
N ASN A 105 15.98 -22.90 7.20
CA ASN A 105 16.74 -22.56 8.39
C ASN A 105 17.19 -21.08 8.44
N VAL A 106 16.40 -20.18 7.86
CA VAL A 106 16.62 -18.74 7.99
C VAL A 106 16.20 -18.32 9.40
N GLU A 107 17.14 -17.80 10.17
CA GLU A 107 16.86 -17.22 11.49
C GLU A 107 16.12 -15.90 11.31
N VAL A 108 14.90 -15.81 11.83
CA VAL A 108 14.10 -14.56 11.77
C VAL A 108 14.13 -13.90 13.14
N VAL A 109 14.76 -12.73 13.21
CA VAL A 109 14.86 -11.93 14.43
C VAL A 109 13.92 -10.74 14.33
N GLN A 110 12.93 -10.69 15.23
CA GLN A 110 12.00 -9.57 15.27
C GLN A 110 12.62 -8.39 16.02
N GLY A 111 12.75 -7.24 15.37
CA GLY A 111 13.27 -6.02 15.99
C GLY A 111 13.69 -4.98 14.95
N GLN A 112 14.03 -3.82 15.45
CA GLN A 112 14.58 -2.72 14.65
C GLN A 112 16.10 -2.75 14.72
N ALA A 113 16.75 -2.92 13.56
CA ALA A 113 18.20 -2.90 13.47
C ALA A 113 18.74 -1.47 13.38
N ILE A 114 19.83 -1.22 14.09
CA ILE A 114 20.61 0.02 14.08
C ILE A 114 22.08 -0.35 13.89
N PHE A 115 22.75 0.25 12.91
CA PHE A 115 24.19 0.06 12.75
C PHE A 115 24.95 0.78 13.86
N THR A 116 25.77 0.04 14.57
CA THR A 116 26.67 0.58 15.61
C THR A 116 28.13 0.60 15.14
N ALA A 117 28.47 -0.18 14.13
CA ALA A 117 29.77 -0.16 13.43
C ALA A 117 29.58 -0.66 11.99
N SER A 118 30.64 -0.66 11.17
CA SER A 118 30.60 -1.06 9.76
C SER A 118 30.14 -2.52 9.56
N ASN A 119 30.34 -3.37 10.52
CA ASN A 119 30.00 -4.80 10.51
C ASN A 119 29.21 -5.24 11.76
N THR A 120 28.56 -4.29 12.42
CA THR A 120 27.84 -4.56 13.66
C THR A 120 26.50 -3.84 13.67
N ILE A 121 25.45 -4.57 14.03
CA ILE A 121 24.12 -4.03 14.27
C ILE A 121 23.66 -4.36 15.69
N GLU A 122 22.90 -3.46 16.27
CA GLU A 122 22.06 -3.69 17.43
C GLU A 122 20.61 -3.86 16.96
N VAL A 123 19.98 -4.97 17.36
CA VAL A 123 18.55 -5.22 17.07
C VAL A 123 17.77 -4.97 18.36
N VAL A 124 17.01 -3.87 18.36
CA VAL A 124 16.14 -3.48 19.47
C VAL A 124 14.80 -4.19 19.34
N GLN A 125 14.48 -5.01 20.32
CA GLN A 125 13.23 -5.77 20.41
C GLN A 125 12.27 -5.06 21.36
N LYS A 126 10.98 -5.02 21.01
CA LYS A 126 9.99 -4.24 21.75
C LYS A 126 9.89 -4.59 23.24
N ASP A 127 9.95 -5.90 23.58
CA ASP A 127 9.69 -6.41 24.93
C ASP A 127 10.84 -7.27 25.49
N ALA A 128 11.97 -7.40 24.76
CA ALA A 128 13.05 -8.34 25.10
C ALA A 128 14.47 -7.69 25.13
N GLY A 129 14.53 -6.35 25.16
CA GLY A 129 15.80 -5.63 25.19
C GLY A 129 16.46 -5.55 23.81
N SER A 130 17.79 -5.58 23.77
CA SER A 130 18.54 -5.54 22.51
C SER A 130 19.51 -6.72 22.38
N GLN A 131 19.79 -7.08 21.12
CA GLN A 131 20.77 -8.10 20.77
C GLN A 131 21.78 -7.50 19.77
N THR A 132 23.06 -7.79 19.96
CA THR A 132 24.11 -7.33 19.05
C THR A 132 24.55 -8.47 18.13
N PHE A 133 24.58 -8.18 16.82
CA PHE A 133 25.10 -9.09 15.80
C PHE A 133 26.29 -8.46 15.08
N THR A 134 27.36 -9.20 14.94
CA THR A 134 28.43 -8.94 13.98
C THR A 134 28.16 -9.76 12.70
N PHE A 135 28.59 -9.28 11.55
CA PHE A 135 28.35 -9.96 10.28
C PHE A 135 29.51 -9.78 9.30
N ASP A 136 29.62 -10.70 8.34
CA ASP A 136 30.55 -10.60 7.23
C ASP A 136 29.91 -9.82 6.07
N HIS A 137 28.63 -10.10 5.77
CA HIS A 137 27.86 -9.48 4.72
C HIS A 137 26.51 -8.99 5.21
N CYS A 138 26.03 -7.88 4.64
CA CYS A 138 24.73 -7.32 4.96
C CYS A 138 23.97 -6.92 3.70
N ILE A 139 22.70 -7.34 3.59
CA ILE A 139 21.79 -6.90 2.55
C ILE A 139 20.78 -5.93 3.16
N LEU A 140 20.78 -4.68 2.65
CA LEU A 140 19.84 -3.65 3.05
C LEU A 140 18.57 -3.74 2.20
N ALA A 141 17.48 -4.21 2.81
CA ALA A 141 16.16 -4.32 2.19
C ALA A 141 15.09 -3.59 3.05
N SER A 142 15.44 -2.42 3.58
CA SER A 142 14.66 -1.65 4.55
C SER A 142 13.31 -1.12 4.03
N GLY A 143 13.08 -1.20 2.71
CA GLY A 143 11.82 -0.86 2.07
C GLY A 143 11.49 0.63 2.04
N SER A 144 10.19 0.94 2.04
CA SER A 144 9.66 2.30 1.95
C SER A 144 8.45 2.48 2.87
N ARG A 145 8.05 3.71 3.05
CA ARG A 145 6.84 4.11 3.77
C ARG A 145 6.07 5.16 2.96
N PRO A 146 4.77 5.35 3.19
CA PRO A 146 4.03 6.44 2.58
C PRO A 146 4.72 7.79 2.84
N ALA A 147 4.80 8.63 1.82
CA ALA A 147 5.30 9.99 1.97
C ALA A 147 4.33 10.79 2.85
N ARG A 148 4.86 11.57 3.77
CA ARG A 148 4.08 12.53 4.55
C ARG A 148 4.34 13.93 4.04
N ILE A 149 3.27 14.64 3.73
CA ILE A 149 3.31 16.05 3.36
C ILE A 149 2.86 16.83 4.60
N PRO A 150 3.76 17.57 5.26
CA PRO A 150 3.42 18.24 6.53
C PRO A 150 2.20 19.16 6.43
N ALA A 151 2.00 19.82 5.29
CA ALA A 151 0.85 20.69 5.05
C ALA A 151 -0.49 19.94 5.01
N PHE A 152 -0.49 18.63 4.85
CA PHE A 152 -1.69 17.79 4.82
C PHE A 152 -1.92 17.03 6.13
N ASP A 153 -0.99 17.12 7.07
CA ASP A 153 -1.10 16.49 8.39
C ASP A 153 -1.89 17.43 9.34
N ILE A 154 -3.20 17.50 9.13
CA ILE A 154 -4.12 18.35 9.90
C ILE A 154 -4.74 17.62 11.11
N GLY A 155 -4.29 16.39 11.41
CA GLY A 155 -4.80 15.59 12.53
C GLY A 155 -6.21 15.03 12.34
N SER A 156 -6.80 15.15 11.15
CA SER A 156 -8.13 14.61 10.85
C SER A 156 -8.06 13.12 10.49
N PRO A 157 -8.92 12.26 11.07
CA PRO A 157 -9.01 10.85 10.67
C PRO A 157 -9.55 10.66 9.25
N ARG A 158 -10.12 11.70 8.65
CA ARG A 158 -10.58 11.69 7.25
C ARG A 158 -9.46 11.91 6.24
N VAL A 159 -8.25 12.30 6.69
CA VAL A 159 -7.06 12.37 5.85
C VAL A 159 -6.31 11.05 5.96
N MET A 160 -6.37 10.27 4.89
CA MET A 160 -5.82 8.92 4.85
C MET A 160 -4.55 8.88 4.00
N ASP A 161 -3.51 8.21 4.48
CA ASP A 161 -2.45 7.68 3.63
C ASP A 161 -2.88 6.35 2.98
N SER A 162 -2.05 5.79 2.12
CA SER A 162 -2.35 4.51 1.44
C SER A 162 -2.56 3.35 2.42
N THR A 163 -1.91 3.37 3.59
CA THR A 163 -2.08 2.33 4.60
C THR A 163 -3.46 2.42 5.24
N ALA A 164 -3.89 3.61 5.62
CA ALA A 164 -5.21 3.85 6.20
C ALA A 164 -6.32 3.54 5.17
N ALA A 165 -6.17 3.98 3.92
CA ALA A 165 -7.13 3.68 2.87
C ALA A 165 -7.32 2.17 2.65
N LEU A 166 -6.25 1.37 2.75
CA LEU A 166 -6.30 -0.09 2.64
C LEU A 166 -6.96 -0.78 3.85
N GLN A 167 -7.11 -0.09 4.99
CA GLN A 167 -7.91 -0.64 6.09
C GLN A 167 -9.39 -0.73 5.73
N LEU A 168 -9.87 0.15 4.86
CA LEU A 168 -11.26 0.19 4.41
C LEU A 168 -12.23 0.25 5.60
N GLU A 169 -12.02 1.22 6.49
CA GLU A 169 -12.84 1.36 7.71
C GLU A 169 -14.29 1.67 7.37
N ASP A 170 -14.49 2.54 6.39
CA ASP A 170 -15.79 2.85 5.79
C ASP A 170 -15.66 3.11 4.28
N VAL A 171 -16.77 3.31 3.62
CA VAL A 171 -16.86 3.79 2.23
C VAL A 171 -17.57 5.13 2.29
N PRO A 172 -16.85 6.27 2.24
CA PRO A 172 -17.46 7.59 2.32
C PRO A 172 -18.28 7.89 1.06
N ASP A 173 -19.29 8.76 1.17
CA ASP A 173 -20.09 9.20 0.02
C ASP A 173 -19.21 9.87 -1.05
N SER A 174 -18.20 10.64 -0.62
CA SER A 174 -17.25 11.30 -1.52
C SER A 174 -15.80 11.09 -1.05
N LEU A 175 -14.88 10.92 -2.00
CA LEU A 175 -13.47 10.74 -1.76
C LEU A 175 -12.65 11.58 -2.73
N LEU A 176 -11.79 12.45 -2.21
CA LEU A 176 -10.77 13.12 -3.01
C LEU A 176 -9.44 12.38 -2.90
N VAL A 177 -8.90 11.99 -4.03
CA VAL A 177 -7.56 11.38 -4.15
C VAL A 177 -6.57 12.46 -4.55
N ILE A 178 -5.57 12.72 -3.71
CA ILE A 178 -4.49 13.67 -3.98
C ILE A 178 -3.31 12.90 -4.58
N GLY A 179 -3.11 13.07 -5.87
CA GLY A 179 -2.08 12.43 -6.67
C GLY A 179 -2.63 11.35 -7.61
N GLY A 180 -2.39 11.51 -8.91
CA GLY A 180 -2.77 10.60 -10.00
C GLY A 180 -1.78 9.46 -10.25
N GLY A 181 -0.97 9.08 -9.24
CA GLY A 181 -0.09 7.91 -9.27
C GLY A 181 -0.85 6.59 -9.13
N TYR A 182 -0.16 5.47 -9.35
CA TYR A 182 -0.79 4.13 -9.35
C TYR A 182 -1.52 3.80 -8.04
N ILE A 183 -0.99 4.19 -6.87
CA ILE A 183 -1.63 3.92 -5.57
C ILE A 183 -2.94 4.71 -5.47
N GLY A 184 -2.93 5.99 -5.80
CA GLY A 184 -4.13 6.83 -5.77
C GLY A 184 -5.20 6.31 -6.71
N LEU A 185 -4.84 5.93 -7.93
CA LEU A 185 -5.78 5.39 -8.91
C LEU A 185 -6.33 4.00 -8.52
N GLU A 186 -5.51 3.13 -7.93
CA GLU A 186 -5.98 1.84 -7.39
C GLU A 186 -6.98 2.05 -6.26
N MET A 187 -6.67 2.90 -5.27
CA MET A 187 -7.58 3.19 -4.16
C MET A 187 -8.85 3.91 -4.65
N GLY A 188 -8.70 4.92 -5.49
CA GLY A 188 -9.84 5.58 -6.12
C GLY A 188 -10.77 4.59 -6.84
N THR A 189 -10.20 3.64 -7.59
CA THR A 189 -10.98 2.58 -8.26
C THR A 189 -11.71 1.70 -7.25
N VAL A 190 -11.04 1.25 -6.19
CA VAL A 190 -11.68 0.43 -5.14
C VAL A 190 -12.87 1.15 -4.53
N TYR A 191 -12.66 2.38 -4.06
CA TYR A 191 -13.72 3.16 -3.41
C TYR A 191 -14.87 3.52 -4.36
N ALA A 192 -14.56 3.86 -5.61
CA ALA A 192 -15.59 4.14 -6.62
C ALA A 192 -16.46 2.91 -6.92
N GLU A 193 -15.86 1.74 -7.08
CA GLU A 193 -16.61 0.50 -7.32
C GLU A 193 -17.40 0.05 -6.08
N LEU A 194 -17.00 0.46 -4.89
CA LEU A 194 -17.71 0.22 -3.65
C LEU A 194 -18.80 1.27 -3.36
N GLY A 195 -18.87 2.37 -4.13
CA GLY A 195 -19.97 3.33 -4.09
C GLY A 195 -19.61 4.77 -3.79
N SER A 196 -18.33 5.12 -3.55
CA SER A 196 -17.91 6.51 -3.35
C SER A 196 -17.92 7.30 -4.66
N GLN A 197 -18.31 8.57 -4.61
CA GLN A 197 -18.02 9.55 -5.67
C GLN A 197 -16.56 9.98 -5.56
N VAL A 198 -15.72 9.53 -6.50
CA VAL A 198 -14.28 9.74 -6.44
C VAL A 198 -13.83 10.86 -7.37
N SER A 199 -13.11 11.82 -6.83
CA SER A 199 -12.39 12.83 -7.62
C SER A 199 -10.88 12.67 -7.43
N VAL A 200 -10.11 12.98 -8.49
CA VAL A 200 -8.63 12.91 -8.45
C VAL A 200 -8.07 14.28 -8.78
N VAL A 201 -7.10 14.73 -7.99
CA VAL A 201 -6.31 15.95 -8.23
C VAL A 201 -4.87 15.56 -8.49
N GLU A 202 -4.31 15.96 -9.63
CA GLU A 202 -2.93 15.67 -10.02
C GLU A 202 -2.21 16.96 -10.40
N LEU A 203 -1.01 17.15 -9.86
CA LEU A 203 -0.18 18.34 -10.07
C LEU A 203 0.34 18.46 -11.51
N THR A 204 0.61 17.32 -12.14
CA THR A 204 1.15 17.24 -13.50
C THR A 204 0.05 17.25 -14.56
N ASP A 205 0.45 17.33 -15.82
CA ASP A 205 -0.45 17.37 -16.99
C ASP A 205 -1.05 16.00 -17.36
N GLY A 206 -0.73 14.95 -16.58
CA GLY A 206 -1.25 13.60 -16.86
C GLY A 206 -1.17 12.65 -15.69
N LEU A 207 -2.08 11.69 -15.66
CA LEU A 207 -2.04 10.57 -14.73
C LEU A 207 -0.79 9.73 -14.95
N LEU A 208 -0.32 9.04 -13.89
CA LEU A 208 0.87 8.18 -13.90
C LEU A 208 2.09 8.91 -14.49
N PRO A 209 2.57 9.98 -13.86
CA PRO A 209 3.75 10.70 -14.34
C PRO A 209 4.94 9.73 -14.47
N GLY A 210 5.64 9.80 -15.61
CA GLY A 210 6.76 8.90 -15.94
C GLY A 210 6.39 7.62 -16.67
N ALA A 211 5.10 7.26 -16.80
CA ALA A 211 4.67 6.16 -17.65
C ALA A 211 4.44 6.62 -19.10
N ASP A 212 4.63 5.71 -20.05
CA ASP A 212 4.42 5.99 -21.48
C ASP A 212 2.96 6.40 -21.74
N ARG A 213 2.77 7.49 -22.46
CA ARG A 213 1.46 8.12 -22.65
C ARG A 213 0.46 7.26 -23.41
N ASP A 214 0.93 6.41 -24.32
CA ASP A 214 0.10 5.44 -25.04
C ASP A 214 -0.48 4.37 -24.12
N LEU A 215 0.27 3.94 -23.10
CA LEU A 215 -0.20 3.01 -22.07
C LEU A 215 -1.16 3.68 -21.08
N VAL A 216 -0.99 4.97 -20.82
CA VAL A 216 -1.87 5.71 -19.90
C VAL A 216 -3.23 6.02 -20.53
N LYS A 217 -3.31 6.22 -21.86
CA LYS A 217 -4.55 6.57 -22.55
C LYS A 217 -5.72 5.62 -22.27
N PRO A 218 -5.58 4.28 -22.41
CA PRO A 218 -6.71 3.36 -22.12
C PRO A 218 -7.10 3.39 -20.65
N LEU A 219 -6.14 3.53 -19.72
CA LEU A 219 -6.45 3.68 -18.29
C LEU A 219 -7.21 4.99 -18.03
N HIS A 220 -6.73 6.11 -18.56
CA HIS A 220 -7.38 7.40 -18.39
C HIS A 220 -8.83 7.38 -18.92
N LYS A 221 -9.05 6.77 -20.09
CA LYS A 221 -10.40 6.59 -20.63
C LYS A 221 -11.31 5.79 -19.69
N ARG A 222 -10.78 4.72 -19.08
CA ARG A 222 -11.53 3.90 -18.13
C ARG A 222 -11.88 4.67 -16.85
N VAL A 223 -10.87 5.29 -16.22
CA VAL A 223 -11.10 5.99 -14.94
C VAL A 223 -11.91 7.27 -15.10
N LYS A 224 -11.86 7.92 -16.28
CA LYS A 224 -12.75 9.06 -16.62
C LYS A 224 -14.22 8.68 -16.64
N GLY A 225 -14.54 7.44 -16.97
CA GLY A 225 -15.92 6.92 -16.92
C GLY A 225 -16.34 6.45 -15.51
N LEU A 226 -15.37 6.27 -14.62
CA LEU A 226 -15.62 5.76 -13.27
C LEU A 226 -15.59 6.89 -12.22
N PHE A 227 -14.68 7.85 -12.36
CA PHE A 227 -14.52 8.94 -11.41
C PHE A 227 -15.40 10.13 -11.77
N GLU A 228 -15.85 10.86 -10.76
CA GLU A 228 -16.62 12.08 -10.92
C GLU A 228 -15.82 13.19 -11.62
N ALA A 229 -14.55 13.36 -11.20
CA ALA A 229 -13.65 14.34 -11.79
C ALA A 229 -12.20 13.90 -11.77
N ILE A 230 -11.43 14.33 -12.79
CA ILE A 230 -9.97 14.21 -12.82
C ILE A 230 -9.44 15.61 -13.15
N ARG A 231 -8.79 16.24 -12.16
CA ARG A 231 -8.22 17.58 -12.28
C ARG A 231 -6.71 17.48 -12.42
N LEU A 232 -6.23 17.73 -13.63
CA LEU A 232 -4.81 17.78 -13.97
C LEU A 232 -4.28 19.21 -13.84
N ASN A 233 -2.94 19.37 -13.77
CA ASN A 233 -2.29 20.67 -13.55
C ASN A 233 -2.87 21.42 -12.34
N THR A 234 -3.24 20.67 -11.30
CA THR A 234 -3.97 21.22 -10.15
C THR A 234 -3.21 20.90 -8.86
N LYS A 235 -2.88 21.93 -8.10
CA LYS A 235 -2.14 21.87 -6.86
C LYS A 235 -3.10 21.98 -5.68
N VAL A 236 -3.00 21.07 -4.72
CA VAL A 236 -3.67 21.24 -3.41
C VAL A 236 -2.90 22.26 -2.60
N VAL A 237 -3.57 23.30 -2.14
CA VAL A 237 -2.98 24.43 -1.40
C VAL A 237 -3.42 24.48 0.06
N GLY A 238 -4.49 23.79 0.44
CA GLY A 238 -4.96 23.75 1.82
C GLY A 238 -5.93 22.62 2.10
N LEU A 239 -5.92 22.15 3.34
CA LEU A 239 -6.88 21.21 3.91
C LEU A 239 -7.41 21.78 5.23
N LYS A 240 -8.72 21.65 5.46
CA LYS A 240 -9.36 22.06 6.69
C LYS A 240 -10.40 21.02 7.11
N ASP A 241 -10.28 20.53 8.33
CA ASP A 241 -11.30 19.67 8.92
C ASP A 241 -12.56 20.51 9.23
N VAL A 242 -13.70 20.08 8.73
CA VAL A 242 -15.00 20.71 8.96
C VAL A 242 -15.95 19.84 9.79
N GLY A 243 -15.39 18.82 10.47
CA GLY A 243 -16.08 17.92 11.40
C GLY A 243 -16.71 16.70 10.71
N ASN A 244 -17.50 16.89 9.68
CA ASN A 244 -18.11 15.79 8.91
C ASN A 244 -17.29 15.39 7.67
N GLY A 245 -16.20 16.13 7.38
CA GLY A 245 -15.34 15.90 6.22
C GLY A 245 -14.12 16.80 6.23
N VAL A 246 -13.46 16.87 5.09
CA VAL A 246 -12.30 17.74 4.86
C VAL A 246 -12.60 18.67 3.67
N GLU A 247 -12.57 19.97 3.93
CA GLU A 247 -12.58 20.99 2.89
C GLU A 247 -11.18 21.09 2.28
N VAL A 248 -11.09 20.99 0.97
CA VAL A 248 -9.81 21.00 0.25
C VAL A 248 -9.78 22.15 -0.75
N SER A 249 -8.83 23.04 -0.54
CA SER A 249 -8.58 24.14 -1.47
C SER A 249 -7.50 23.74 -2.47
N PHE A 250 -7.74 24.00 -3.74
CA PHE A 250 -6.77 23.73 -4.79
C PHE A 250 -6.74 24.83 -5.84
N GLU A 251 -5.57 25.00 -6.43
CA GLU A 251 -5.27 25.96 -7.49
C GLU A 251 -5.01 25.20 -8.79
N GLY A 252 -5.80 25.47 -9.80
CA GLY A 252 -5.72 24.90 -11.13
C GLY A 252 -5.50 25.96 -12.21
N PRO A 253 -5.52 25.55 -13.49
CA PRO A 253 -5.36 26.48 -14.63
C PRO A 253 -6.38 27.63 -14.66
N ASP A 254 -7.58 27.38 -14.10
CA ASP A 254 -8.69 28.34 -14.06
C ASP A 254 -8.75 29.15 -12.75
N GLY A 255 -7.74 29.04 -11.91
CA GLY A 255 -7.65 29.70 -10.60
C GLY A 255 -7.92 28.81 -9.41
N GLU A 256 -8.00 29.41 -8.22
CA GLU A 256 -8.29 28.71 -6.95
C GLU A 256 -9.76 28.30 -6.86
N THR A 257 -10.00 27.10 -6.30
CA THR A 257 -11.35 26.57 -6.03
C THR A 257 -11.31 25.69 -4.78
N THR A 258 -12.47 25.47 -4.19
CA THR A 258 -12.65 24.66 -2.97
C THR A 258 -13.72 23.63 -3.19
#